data_88e2e762f231b833168de692068e2055
#
_entry.id   88e2e762f231b833168de692068e2055
#
_cell.length_a   1.000
_cell.length_b   1.000
_cell.length_c   1.000
_cell.angle_alpha   90.00
_cell.angle_beta   90.00
_cell.angle_gamma   90.00
#
_symmetry.space_group_name_H-M   'P 1'
#
loop_
_entity.id
_entity.type
_entity.pdbx_description
1 polymer ?
#
loop_
_entity_poly.entity_id
_entity_poly.type
_entity_poly.pdbx_seq_one_letter_code
_entity_poly.pdbx_strand_id
1 'polypeptide(L)'
;MSMICVPIMVEEPGNALLDATLAQAKGADLVEFRVDLLFEDRDDEALQIRIARVLDLVKESPLPCIVTCRPHWEGGDYHGDDDQRIALYQALGTSDHPPAYIDVELTTYTRSKNIRQKINLAVDHPKQKRPVTTRLILSSHDFEGRPSDLTRKILAMNDEPACSVVKIAYRARSIRDNLEIFEILRDRQKPMIALCMGEFGLMSRVLAPKFGGLLTFASLRDEAMTAPGQPTIDELLGLYRFRSIKATTKIYGIIGWPVTQSMSPLVHNAGFEKIEWDGVYLPMPIAADPNDPEGSDASFKGTISELLNSNTLYFSGASVTIPHKERTLNIAGLDELDQPQSQSVLRIGAANTIKQDWIETDEAGIRHFGTSISNSDGLAIEQLMEKTIGNLTGTKTVIFGTGGAAKAAVSVLLRAGTDVWISSRSSKKTEVLISSLSHNDYLGTARALSTGDLKSIIADAYINCTPVGMTGGPDPDGLSIPIDDMPPLPPETVFFDTVYNPIETPMLKAAKERGYRTIDGVQMFVKQAEAQFELWTQQSAPPGLFDQLVRKKLASEQPSDSGPTKHQ
;
A
#
# COMPACT_ATOMS: atom_id res chain seq x y z
N MET A 1 8.61 12.92 -17.62
CA MET A 1 8.43 12.73 -16.17
C MET A 1 6.95 12.92 -15.88
N SER A 2 6.31 12.02 -15.16
CA SER A 2 4.89 12.18 -14.81
C SER A 2 4.71 13.29 -13.81
N MET A 3 3.64 14.07 -13.96
CA MET A 3 3.31 15.20 -13.09
C MET A 3 2.48 14.74 -11.89
N ILE A 4 2.49 15.51 -10.81
CA ILE A 4 1.59 15.37 -9.66
C ILE A 4 0.53 16.46 -9.77
N CYS A 5 -0.73 16.05 -9.82
CA CYS A 5 -1.90 16.92 -9.83
C CYS A 5 -2.62 16.83 -8.48
N VAL A 6 -2.94 17.97 -7.88
CA VAL A 6 -3.75 18.04 -6.66
C VAL A 6 -5.17 18.51 -7.02
N PRO A 7 -6.19 17.65 -6.88
CA PRO A 7 -7.58 18.06 -7.07
C PRO A 7 -8.06 18.86 -5.85
N ILE A 8 -8.75 19.96 -6.13
CA ILE A 8 -9.28 20.91 -5.15
C ILE A 8 -10.77 21.08 -5.42
N MET A 9 -11.62 20.69 -4.47
CA MET A 9 -13.07 20.98 -4.53
C MET A 9 -13.28 22.48 -4.27
N VAL A 10 -13.90 23.16 -5.23
CA VAL A 10 -14.07 24.61 -5.17
C VAL A 10 -15.46 24.93 -4.63
N GLU A 11 -15.54 25.20 -3.34
CA GLU A 11 -16.72 25.78 -2.71
C GLU A 11 -16.63 27.31 -2.74
N GLU A 12 -15.46 27.85 -2.35
CA GLU A 12 -15.13 29.27 -2.37
C GLU A 12 -13.79 29.49 -3.08
N PRO A 13 -13.72 30.36 -4.13
CA PRO A 13 -12.49 30.58 -4.90
C PRO A 13 -11.27 30.98 -4.08
N GLY A 14 -11.47 31.81 -3.03
CA GLY A 14 -10.38 32.27 -2.17
C GLY A 14 -9.71 31.11 -1.42
N ASN A 15 -10.49 30.16 -0.88
CA ASN A 15 -9.96 28.98 -0.20
C ASN A 15 -9.24 28.05 -1.20
N ALA A 16 -9.79 27.91 -2.40
CA ALA A 16 -9.17 27.11 -3.45
C ALA A 16 -7.80 27.66 -3.88
N LEU A 17 -7.61 28.97 -3.91
CA LEU A 17 -6.30 29.60 -4.17
C LEU A 17 -5.30 29.37 -3.04
N LEU A 18 -5.75 29.37 -1.78
CA LEU A 18 -4.89 29.02 -0.64
C LEU A 18 -4.44 27.56 -0.74
N ASP A 19 -5.36 26.64 -1.04
CA ASP A 19 -5.04 25.22 -1.23
C ASP A 19 -4.12 25.01 -2.46
N ALA A 20 -4.30 25.74 -3.55
CA ALA A 20 -3.42 25.70 -4.71
C ALA A 20 -2.00 26.21 -4.38
N THR A 21 -1.90 27.27 -3.57
CA THR A 21 -0.62 27.79 -3.09
C THR A 21 0.09 26.77 -2.19
N LEU A 22 -0.66 26.11 -1.31
CA LEU A 22 -0.11 25.04 -0.46
C LEU A 22 0.32 23.83 -1.28
N ALA A 23 -0.46 23.45 -2.31
CA ALA A 23 -0.11 22.37 -3.22
C ALA A 23 1.20 22.66 -3.96
N GLN A 24 1.39 23.91 -4.44
CA GLN A 24 2.64 24.37 -5.04
C GLN A 24 3.81 24.26 -4.05
N ALA A 25 3.63 24.74 -2.83
CA ALA A 25 4.66 24.69 -1.81
C ALA A 25 5.07 23.25 -1.44
N LYS A 26 4.12 22.29 -1.53
CA LYS A 26 4.37 20.86 -1.32
C LYS A 26 4.98 20.16 -2.55
N GLY A 27 5.09 20.82 -3.70
CA GLY A 27 5.74 20.28 -4.89
C GLY A 27 4.78 19.68 -5.93
N ALA A 28 3.49 20.05 -5.94
CA ALA A 28 2.59 19.74 -7.05
C ALA A 28 3.03 20.44 -8.33
N ASP A 29 2.78 19.82 -9.49
CA ASP A 29 3.07 20.40 -10.81
C ASP A 29 1.87 21.14 -11.38
N LEU A 30 0.66 20.74 -11.01
CA LEU A 30 -0.59 21.36 -11.40
C LEU A 30 -1.69 21.06 -10.39
N VAL A 31 -2.79 21.81 -10.47
CA VAL A 31 -4.01 21.58 -9.69
C VAL A 31 -5.18 21.26 -10.61
N GLU A 32 -6.15 20.50 -10.13
CA GLU A 32 -7.45 20.32 -10.79
C GLU A 32 -8.51 21.05 -9.96
N PHE A 33 -9.07 22.13 -10.49
CA PHE A 33 -10.19 22.82 -9.87
C PHE A 33 -11.49 22.06 -10.21
N ARG A 34 -12.08 21.41 -9.21
CA ARG A 34 -13.36 20.74 -9.25
C ARG A 34 -14.44 21.76 -8.92
N VAL A 35 -15.09 22.31 -9.95
CA VAL A 35 -16.05 23.38 -9.81
C VAL A 35 -17.49 22.90 -9.78
N ASP A 36 -17.71 21.63 -9.56
CA ASP A 36 -19.00 20.93 -9.57
C ASP A 36 -20.03 21.67 -8.67
N LEU A 37 -19.64 21.95 -7.42
CA LEU A 37 -20.48 22.59 -6.40
C LEU A 37 -20.86 24.04 -6.72
N LEU A 38 -20.03 24.76 -7.49
CA LEU A 38 -20.32 26.14 -7.90
C LEU A 38 -21.47 26.25 -8.91
N PHE A 39 -21.87 25.15 -9.54
CA PHE A 39 -22.84 25.14 -10.64
C PHE A 39 -24.13 24.39 -10.31
N GLU A 40 -24.46 24.16 -9.05
CA GLU A 40 -25.70 23.50 -8.64
C GLU A 40 -26.96 24.35 -8.86
N ASP A 41 -26.83 25.67 -8.85
CA ASP A 41 -27.94 26.61 -8.96
C ASP A 41 -28.32 26.87 -10.42
N ARG A 42 -29.64 27.05 -10.73
CA ARG A 42 -30.17 27.11 -12.10
C ARG A 42 -30.49 28.53 -12.58
N ASP A 43 -30.12 29.56 -11.81
CA ASP A 43 -30.35 30.92 -12.18
C ASP A 43 -29.34 31.41 -13.25
N ASP A 44 -29.81 31.82 -14.43
CA ASP A 44 -28.96 32.23 -15.56
C ASP A 44 -28.17 33.52 -15.29
N GLU A 45 -28.69 34.43 -14.50
CA GLU A 45 -27.96 35.66 -14.09
C GLU A 45 -26.82 35.27 -13.15
N ALA A 46 -27.06 34.32 -12.24
CA ALA A 46 -26.03 33.75 -11.38
C ALA A 46 -24.99 32.93 -12.16
N LEU A 47 -25.34 32.36 -13.32
CA LEU A 47 -24.40 31.61 -14.16
C LEU A 47 -23.22 32.45 -14.62
N GLN A 48 -23.46 33.64 -15.13
CA GLN A 48 -22.40 34.55 -15.62
C GLN A 48 -21.46 34.97 -14.48
N ILE A 49 -22.01 35.19 -13.28
CA ILE A 49 -21.22 35.53 -12.09
C ILE A 49 -20.35 34.31 -11.69
N ARG A 50 -20.90 33.10 -11.71
CA ARG A 50 -20.14 31.86 -11.41
C ARG A 50 -19.03 31.63 -12.41
N ILE A 51 -19.31 31.81 -13.71
CA ILE A 51 -18.29 31.71 -14.76
C ILE A 51 -17.18 32.73 -14.52
N ALA A 52 -17.52 34.00 -14.22
CA ALA A 52 -16.52 35.01 -13.92
C ALA A 52 -15.62 34.64 -12.74
N ARG A 53 -16.20 34.10 -11.65
CA ARG A 53 -15.43 33.61 -10.49
C ARG A 53 -14.44 32.50 -10.86
N VAL A 54 -14.82 31.57 -11.75
CA VAL A 54 -13.91 30.52 -12.22
C VAL A 54 -12.82 31.09 -13.12
N LEU A 55 -13.14 32.08 -13.98
CA LEU A 55 -12.14 32.76 -14.81
C LEU A 55 -11.10 33.50 -13.95
N ASP A 56 -11.54 34.20 -12.90
CA ASP A 56 -10.64 34.85 -11.95
C ASP A 56 -9.78 33.83 -11.20
N LEU A 57 -10.38 32.70 -10.72
CA LEU A 57 -9.66 31.63 -10.06
C LEU A 57 -8.55 31.06 -10.96
N VAL A 58 -8.84 30.79 -12.24
CA VAL A 58 -7.86 30.28 -13.20
C VAL A 58 -6.73 31.29 -13.44
N LYS A 59 -7.08 32.57 -13.58
CA LYS A 59 -6.12 33.67 -13.80
C LYS A 59 -5.17 33.83 -12.62
N GLU A 60 -5.67 33.69 -11.39
CA GLU A 60 -4.90 33.86 -10.15
C GLU A 60 -4.20 32.57 -9.66
N SER A 61 -4.45 31.46 -10.33
CA SER A 61 -3.85 30.16 -9.95
C SER A 61 -2.32 30.23 -9.98
N PRO A 62 -1.63 29.83 -8.89
CA PRO A 62 -0.17 29.82 -8.84
C PRO A 62 0.46 28.69 -9.67
N LEU A 63 -0.35 27.70 -10.10
CA LEU A 63 0.06 26.54 -10.89
C LEU A 63 -0.80 26.44 -12.16
N PRO A 64 -0.28 25.81 -13.24
CA PRO A 64 -1.12 25.38 -14.33
C PRO A 64 -2.29 24.56 -13.80
N CYS A 65 -3.50 24.75 -14.34
CA CYS A 65 -4.66 24.08 -13.80
C CYS A 65 -5.46 23.28 -14.85
N ILE A 66 -6.14 22.26 -14.38
CA ILE A 66 -7.25 21.56 -15.05
C ILE A 66 -8.53 22.15 -14.47
N VAL A 67 -9.52 22.46 -15.30
CA VAL A 67 -10.86 22.79 -14.82
C VAL A 67 -11.82 21.68 -15.17
N THR A 68 -12.48 21.16 -14.15
CA THR A 68 -13.43 20.04 -14.22
C THR A 68 -14.73 20.40 -13.53
N CYS A 69 -15.85 20.31 -14.25
CA CYS A 69 -17.19 20.31 -13.67
C CYS A 69 -17.77 18.91 -13.85
N ARG A 70 -17.56 18.03 -12.88
CA ARG A 70 -17.87 16.59 -12.97
C ARG A 70 -19.33 16.32 -12.68
N PRO A 71 -20.07 15.65 -13.60
CA PRO A 71 -21.45 15.30 -13.35
C PRO A 71 -21.56 14.11 -12.38
N HIS A 72 -22.71 14.03 -11.70
CA HIS A 72 -22.97 12.99 -10.70
C HIS A 72 -22.85 11.57 -11.23
N TRP A 73 -23.21 11.31 -12.50
CA TRP A 73 -23.13 9.96 -13.10
C TRP A 73 -21.70 9.49 -13.40
N GLU A 74 -20.70 10.35 -13.25
CA GLU A 74 -19.27 9.99 -13.25
C GLU A 74 -18.58 10.40 -11.94
N GLY A 75 -19.32 10.36 -10.83
CA GLY A 75 -18.79 10.53 -9.48
C GLY A 75 -18.44 11.97 -9.08
N GLY A 76 -19.11 12.96 -9.70
CA GLY A 76 -19.03 14.35 -9.30
C GLY A 76 -20.27 14.80 -8.51
N ASP A 77 -20.29 16.09 -8.18
CA ASP A 77 -21.36 16.74 -7.41
C ASP A 77 -22.26 17.64 -8.27
N TYR A 78 -22.03 17.70 -9.59
CA TYR A 78 -22.86 18.47 -10.49
C TYR A 78 -24.13 17.72 -10.92
N HIS A 79 -25.30 18.25 -10.58
CA HIS A 79 -26.63 17.67 -10.90
C HIS A 79 -27.39 18.42 -12.03
N GLY A 80 -26.82 19.51 -12.56
CA GLY A 80 -27.43 20.31 -13.61
C GLY A 80 -27.36 19.67 -15.00
N ASP A 81 -27.80 20.41 -16.01
CA ASP A 81 -27.71 20.02 -17.42
C ASP A 81 -26.34 20.38 -18.05
N ASP A 82 -26.11 19.89 -19.27
CA ASP A 82 -24.84 20.16 -19.95
C ASP A 82 -24.70 21.61 -20.45
N ASP A 83 -25.79 22.38 -20.61
CA ASP A 83 -25.71 23.70 -21.21
C ASP A 83 -24.89 24.68 -20.36
N GLN A 84 -25.02 24.65 -19.03
CA GLN A 84 -24.23 25.50 -18.13
C GLN A 84 -22.75 25.09 -18.14
N ARG A 85 -22.47 23.77 -18.13
CA ARG A 85 -21.08 23.24 -18.21
C ARG A 85 -20.42 23.64 -19.54
N ILE A 86 -21.16 23.52 -20.64
CA ILE A 86 -20.66 23.90 -21.97
C ILE A 86 -20.40 25.41 -22.04
N ALA A 87 -21.29 26.26 -21.46
CA ALA A 87 -21.08 27.71 -21.39
C ALA A 87 -19.80 28.04 -20.60
N LEU A 88 -19.55 27.34 -19.47
CA LEU A 88 -18.31 27.47 -18.72
C LEU A 88 -17.09 27.13 -19.59
N TYR A 89 -17.09 25.96 -20.24
CA TYR A 89 -15.95 25.51 -21.06
C TYR A 89 -15.69 26.45 -22.26
N GLN A 90 -16.75 27.02 -22.87
CA GLN A 90 -16.60 28.01 -23.91
C GLN A 90 -15.96 29.31 -23.38
N ALA A 91 -16.39 29.79 -22.21
CA ALA A 91 -15.81 30.98 -21.59
C ALA A 91 -14.34 30.78 -21.22
N LEU A 92 -14.00 29.63 -20.62
CA LEU A 92 -12.61 29.25 -20.25
C LEU A 92 -11.72 29.21 -21.49
N GLY A 93 -12.14 28.49 -22.52
CA GLY A 93 -11.35 28.33 -23.74
C GLY A 93 -11.16 29.59 -24.55
N THR A 94 -12.03 30.60 -24.41
CA THR A 94 -11.95 31.89 -25.12
C THR A 94 -11.39 33.04 -24.27
N SER A 95 -11.05 32.79 -23.01
CA SER A 95 -10.46 33.79 -22.11
C SER A 95 -9.03 34.14 -22.50
N ASP A 96 -8.54 35.31 -22.03
CA ASP A 96 -7.14 35.71 -22.19
C ASP A 96 -6.18 34.87 -21.31
N HIS A 97 -6.71 34.24 -20.28
CA HIS A 97 -5.99 33.37 -19.36
C HIS A 97 -6.69 31.99 -19.25
N PRO A 98 -6.62 31.16 -20.30
CA PRO A 98 -7.29 29.86 -20.27
C PRO A 98 -6.56 28.87 -19.34
N PRO A 99 -7.27 27.88 -18.77
CA PRO A 99 -6.61 26.80 -18.01
C PRO A 99 -5.73 25.97 -18.94
N ALA A 100 -4.75 25.26 -18.38
CA ALA A 100 -3.91 24.36 -19.15
C ALA A 100 -4.72 23.23 -19.81
N TYR A 101 -5.76 22.76 -19.10
CA TYR A 101 -6.66 21.71 -19.57
C TYR A 101 -8.11 21.96 -19.13
N ILE A 102 -9.04 21.50 -19.99
CA ILE A 102 -10.46 21.30 -19.67
C ILE A 102 -10.72 19.80 -19.69
N ASP A 103 -11.34 19.25 -18.63
CA ASP A 103 -11.73 17.83 -18.55
C ASP A 103 -13.22 17.67 -18.88
N VAL A 104 -13.52 16.88 -19.89
CA VAL A 104 -14.89 16.58 -20.34
C VAL A 104 -15.05 15.08 -20.49
N GLU A 105 -16.15 14.55 -19.96
CA GLU A 105 -16.46 13.12 -20.08
C GLU A 105 -16.75 12.73 -21.55
N LEU A 106 -16.23 11.59 -21.99
CA LEU A 106 -16.50 11.05 -23.32
C LEU A 106 -18.00 10.95 -23.60
N THR A 107 -18.78 10.54 -22.60
CA THR A 107 -20.24 10.42 -22.71
C THR A 107 -20.91 11.77 -22.98
N THR A 108 -20.49 12.84 -22.30
CA THR A 108 -20.95 14.21 -22.56
C THR A 108 -20.53 14.68 -23.95
N TYR A 109 -19.25 14.52 -24.28
CA TYR A 109 -18.69 14.95 -25.54
C TYR A 109 -19.36 14.34 -26.77
N THR A 110 -19.72 13.05 -26.68
CA THR A 110 -20.35 12.31 -27.79
C THR A 110 -21.86 12.37 -27.80
N ARG A 111 -22.51 12.99 -26.79
CA ARG A 111 -23.96 13.04 -26.63
C ARG A 111 -24.66 13.71 -27.82
N SER A 112 -24.08 14.79 -28.37
CA SER A 112 -24.58 15.43 -29.58
C SER A 112 -23.47 16.11 -30.38
N LYS A 113 -23.73 16.26 -31.71
CA LYS A 113 -22.81 16.99 -32.60
C LYS A 113 -22.65 18.45 -32.20
N ASN A 114 -23.68 19.08 -31.64
CA ASN A 114 -23.65 20.45 -31.18
C ASN A 114 -22.72 20.62 -29.96
N ILE A 115 -22.84 19.78 -28.94
CA ILE A 115 -21.96 19.78 -27.78
C ILE A 115 -20.51 19.59 -28.21
N ARG A 116 -20.25 18.56 -29.02
CA ARG A 116 -18.91 18.29 -29.56
C ARG A 116 -18.33 19.51 -30.27
N GLN A 117 -19.11 20.17 -31.15
CA GLN A 117 -18.68 21.37 -31.87
C GLN A 117 -18.36 22.53 -30.93
N LYS A 118 -19.21 22.78 -29.92
CA LYS A 118 -19.01 23.87 -28.96
C LYS A 118 -17.71 23.66 -28.17
N ILE A 119 -17.45 22.43 -27.70
CA ILE A 119 -16.21 22.07 -26.97
C ILE A 119 -14.99 22.20 -27.89
N ASN A 120 -15.05 21.72 -29.12
CA ASN A 120 -13.94 21.84 -30.07
C ASN A 120 -13.59 23.31 -30.35
N LEU A 121 -14.59 24.17 -30.51
CA LEU A 121 -14.38 25.61 -30.68
C LEU A 121 -13.81 26.29 -29.41
N ALA A 122 -14.09 25.73 -28.23
CA ALA A 122 -13.49 26.21 -26.98
C ALA A 122 -11.98 25.96 -26.93
N VAL A 123 -11.52 24.78 -27.36
CA VAL A 123 -10.09 24.41 -27.30
C VAL A 123 -9.30 24.86 -28.53
N ASP A 124 -9.89 24.75 -29.73
CA ASP A 124 -9.26 25.15 -31.00
C ASP A 124 -10.27 25.79 -31.96
N HIS A 125 -10.15 27.11 -32.14
CA HIS A 125 -11.03 27.82 -33.05
C HIS A 125 -10.30 28.15 -34.37
N PRO A 126 -10.74 27.61 -35.51
CA PRO A 126 -10.01 27.65 -36.78
C PRO A 126 -9.78 29.09 -37.32
N LYS A 127 -10.55 30.06 -36.84
CA LYS A 127 -10.46 31.48 -37.26
C LYS A 127 -9.91 32.40 -36.18
N GLN A 128 -9.56 31.93 -35.00
CA GLN A 128 -9.04 32.74 -33.92
C GLN A 128 -7.62 32.27 -33.55
N LYS A 129 -6.64 33.11 -33.77
CA LYS A 129 -5.29 32.91 -33.22
C LYS A 129 -5.32 33.36 -31.76
N ARG A 130 -5.07 32.40 -30.86
CA ARG A 130 -4.98 32.65 -29.41
C ARG A 130 -3.52 32.63 -28.99
N PRO A 131 -3.06 33.57 -28.15
CA PRO A 131 -1.68 33.58 -27.64
C PRO A 131 -1.42 32.37 -26.73
N VAL A 132 -2.44 31.93 -25.99
CA VAL A 132 -2.44 30.75 -25.12
C VAL A 132 -3.67 29.91 -25.47
N THR A 133 -3.50 28.58 -25.50
CA THR A 133 -4.57 27.66 -25.81
C THR A 133 -4.75 26.67 -24.65
N THR A 134 -5.99 26.28 -24.39
CA THR A 134 -6.30 25.17 -23.50
C THR A 134 -6.29 23.84 -24.27
N ARG A 135 -6.09 22.72 -23.57
CA ARG A 135 -6.11 21.38 -24.14
C ARG A 135 -7.28 20.57 -23.61
N LEU A 136 -7.83 19.69 -24.43
CA LEU A 136 -8.95 18.84 -24.05
C LEU A 136 -8.45 17.51 -23.46
N ILE A 137 -8.89 17.23 -22.24
CA ILE A 137 -8.89 15.90 -21.66
C ILE A 137 -10.25 15.29 -21.94
N LEU A 138 -10.30 14.14 -22.64
CA LEU A 138 -11.50 13.32 -22.68
C LEU A 138 -11.37 12.23 -21.61
N SER A 139 -12.35 12.13 -20.72
CA SER A 139 -12.31 11.26 -19.56
C SER A 139 -13.45 10.24 -19.53
N SER A 140 -13.22 9.12 -18.84
CA SER A 140 -14.25 8.15 -18.46
C SER A 140 -13.92 7.59 -17.08
N HIS A 141 -14.90 7.61 -16.19
CA HIS A 141 -14.82 7.09 -14.82
C HIS A 141 -15.85 5.98 -14.63
N ASP A 142 -15.44 4.90 -13.94
CA ASP A 142 -16.33 3.79 -13.56
C ASP A 142 -16.05 3.41 -12.10
N PHE A 143 -17.04 3.62 -11.23
CA PHE A 143 -16.93 3.38 -9.79
C PHE A 143 -17.34 1.96 -9.39
N GLU A 144 -17.90 1.16 -10.34
CA GLU A 144 -18.32 -0.21 -10.09
C GLU A 144 -17.19 -1.22 -10.39
N GLY A 145 -16.32 -0.88 -11.36
CA GLY A 145 -15.20 -1.75 -11.74
C GLY A 145 -14.64 -1.44 -13.11
N ARG A 146 -13.98 -2.42 -13.71
CA ARG A 146 -13.47 -2.32 -15.07
C ARG A 146 -14.64 -2.27 -16.07
N PRO A 147 -14.76 -1.21 -16.89
CA PRO A 147 -15.83 -1.13 -17.91
C PRO A 147 -15.71 -2.25 -18.95
N SER A 148 -16.82 -2.86 -19.31
CA SER A 148 -16.84 -3.90 -20.36
C SER A 148 -16.44 -3.35 -21.75
N ASP A 149 -16.63 -2.05 -21.97
CA ASP A 149 -16.33 -1.34 -23.23
C ASP A 149 -15.05 -0.47 -23.14
N LEU A 150 -14.16 -0.74 -22.19
CA LEU A 150 -12.95 0.02 -21.93
C LEU A 150 -12.12 0.29 -23.21
N THR A 151 -11.80 -0.76 -23.96
CA THR A 151 -11.02 -0.65 -25.21
C THR A 151 -11.71 0.25 -26.22
N ARG A 152 -13.04 0.11 -26.38
CA ARG A 152 -13.82 0.95 -27.30
C ARG A 152 -13.78 2.42 -26.91
N LYS A 153 -13.86 2.73 -25.60
CA LYS A 153 -13.75 4.10 -25.08
C LYS A 153 -12.37 4.69 -25.36
N ILE A 154 -11.29 3.93 -25.11
CA ILE A 154 -9.92 4.36 -25.40
C ILE A 154 -9.73 4.65 -26.89
N LEU A 155 -10.19 3.76 -27.76
CA LEU A 155 -10.11 3.97 -29.21
C LEU A 155 -10.89 5.23 -29.63
N ALA A 156 -12.12 5.42 -29.15
CA ALA A 156 -12.93 6.60 -29.46
C ALA A 156 -12.25 7.92 -29.04
N MET A 157 -11.56 7.94 -27.90
CA MET A 157 -10.79 9.11 -27.46
C MET A 157 -9.52 9.32 -28.30
N ASN A 158 -8.84 8.24 -28.69
CA ASN A 158 -7.66 8.31 -29.55
C ASN A 158 -7.98 8.81 -30.95
N ASP A 159 -9.13 8.39 -31.51
CA ASP A 159 -9.59 8.79 -32.85
C ASP A 159 -10.10 10.22 -32.91
N GLU A 160 -10.37 10.85 -31.74
CA GLU A 160 -10.87 12.24 -31.70
C GLU A 160 -9.71 13.25 -31.83
N PRO A 161 -9.63 14.01 -32.94
CA PRO A 161 -8.52 14.95 -33.15
C PRO A 161 -8.38 16.04 -32.09
N ALA A 162 -9.51 16.50 -31.52
CA ALA A 162 -9.51 17.52 -30.47
C ALA A 162 -9.04 17.00 -29.11
N CYS A 163 -9.05 15.67 -28.89
CA CYS A 163 -8.57 15.05 -27.67
C CYS A 163 -7.05 15.14 -27.57
N SER A 164 -6.55 15.94 -26.64
CA SER A 164 -5.12 16.05 -26.37
C SER A 164 -4.63 15.04 -25.34
N VAL A 165 -5.50 14.63 -24.41
CA VAL A 165 -5.18 13.68 -23.34
C VAL A 165 -6.34 12.72 -23.14
N VAL A 166 -6.04 11.43 -23.13
CA VAL A 166 -7.01 10.38 -22.77
C VAL A 166 -6.95 10.13 -21.27
N LYS A 167 -8.12 10.13 -20.59
CA LYS A 167 -8.19 9.88 -19.13
C LYS A 167 -9.15 8.72 -18.84
N ILE A 168 -8.63 7.68 -18.21
CA ILE A 168 -9.38 6.50 -17.76
C ILE A 168 -9.16 6.32 -16.26
N ALA A 169 -10.25 6.17 -15.51
CA ALA A 169 -10.22 5.79 -14.12
C ALA A 169 -11.33 4.79 -13.83
N TYR A 170 -11.00 3.65 -13.22
CA TYR A 170 -12.01 2.70 -12.77
C TYR A 170 -11.65 2.07 -11.43
N ARG A 171 -12.67 1.60 -10.70
CA ARG A 171 -12.47 0.95 -9.41
C ARG A 171 -11.79 -0.40 -9.59
N ALA A 172 -10.67 -0.59 -8.92
CA ALA A 172 -10.02 -1.89 -8.87
C ALA A 172 -10.76 -2.84 -7.93
N ARG A 173 -10.94 -4.09 -8.35
CA ARG A 173 -11.47 -5.21 -7.54
C ARG A 173 -10.35 -6.04 -6.91
N SER A 174 -9.16 -5.94 -7.50
CA SER A 174 -7.92 -6.55 -7.01
C SER A 174 -6.72 -5.76 -7.52
N ILE A 175 -5.54 -6.00 -6.95
CA ILE A 175 -4.30 -5.37 -7.46
C ILE A 175 -3.97 -5.79 -8.90
N ARG A 176 -4.52 -6.89 -9.41
CA ARG A 176 -4.35 -7.36 -10.81
C ARG A 176 -4.88 -6.35 -11.82
N ASP A 177 -5.92 -5.60 -11.47
CA ASP A 177 -6.49 -4.59 -12.37
C ASP A 177 -5.48 -3.48 -12.71
N ASN A 178 -4.47 -3.23 -11.84
CA ASN A 178 -3.40 -2.29 -12.15
C ASN A 178 -2.49 -2.79 -13.28
N LEU A 179 -2.33 -4.09 -13.47
CA LEU A 179 -1.48 -4.64 -14.54
C LEU A 179 -2.04 -4.29 -15.91
N GLU A 180 -3.36 -4.34 -16.10
CA GLU A 180 -4.02 -3.88 -17.33
C GLU A 180 -3.80 -2.36 -17.55
N ILE A 181 -3.89 -1.56 -16.49
CA ILE A 181 -3.58 -0.10 -16.58
C ILE A 181 -2.14 0.12 -17.04
N PHE A 182 -1.19 -0.69 -16.58
CA PHE A 182 0.21 -0.57 -17.01
C PHE A 182 0.39 -0.92 -18.49
N GLU A 183 -0.31 -1.93 -19.00
CA GLU A 183 -0.32 -2.26 -20.42
C GLU A 183 -0.94 -1.14 -21.26
N ILE A 184 -2.09 -0.61 -20.84
CA ILE A 184 -2.76 0.52 -21.48
C ILE A 184 -1.83 1.74 -21.55
N LEU A 185 -1.15 2.08 -20.45
CA LEU A 185 -0.20 3.20 -20.41
C LEU A 185 1.01 2.97 -21.34
N ARG A 186 1.53 1.75 -21.39
CA ARG A 186 2.65 1.41 -22.27
C ARG A 186 2.28 1.54 -23.74
N ASP A 187 1.10 1.08 -24.13
CA ASP A 187 0.64 1.00 -25.51
C ASP A 187 -0.11 2.28 -25.96
N ARG A 188 -0.08 3.35 -25.15
CA ARG A 188 -0.76 4.62 -25.42
C ARG A 188 -0.35 5.27 -26.74
N GLN A 189 -1.32 5.82 -27.45
CA GLN A 189 -1.12 6.57 -28.70
C GLN A 189 -1.05 8.09 -28.47
N LYS A 190 -1.72 8.58 -27.43
CA LYS A 190 -1.73 9.98 -27.00
C LYS A 190 -1.22 10.08 -25.55
N PRO A 191 -0.85 11.29 -25.07
CA PRO A 191 -0.68 11.51 -23.63
C PRO A 191 -1.87 10.95 -22.86
N MET A 192 -1.61 10.18 -21.80
CA MET A 192 -2.65 9.41 -21.13
C MET A 192 -2.55 9.49 -19.62
N ILE A 193 -3.70 9.61 -18.98
CA ILE A 193 -3.92 9.43 -17.56
C ILE A 193 -4.73 8.14 -17.42
N ALA A 194 -4.15 7.11 -16.83
CA ALA A 194 -4.86 5.87 -16.56
C ALA A 194 -4.51 5.37 -15.16
N LEU A 195 -5.55 5.10 -14.36
CA LEU A 195 -5.37 4.68 -12.99
C LEU A 195 -6.56 3.85 -12.48
N CYS A 196 -6.28 3.06 -11.46
CA CYS A 196 -7.29 2.39 -10.66
C CYS A 196 -7.68 3.24 -9.43
N MET A 197 -8.95 3.13 -9.03
CA MET A 197 -9.49 3.73 -7.81
C MET A 197 -9.70 2.67 -6.72
N GLY A 198 -9.88 3.10 -5.48
CA GLY A 198 -10.10 2.24 -4.32
C GLY A 198 -8.80 1.70 -3.72
N GLU A 199 -8.94 0.88 -2.68
CA GLU A 199 -7.82 0.37 -1.88
C GLU A 199 -6.83 -0.50 -2.67
N PHE A 200 -7.29 -1.14 -3.75
CA PHE A 200 -6.43 -1.93 -4.65
C PHE A 200 -5.75 -1.08 -5.73
N GLY A 201 -6.06 0.22 -5.85
CA GLY A 201 -5.63 1.08 -6.95
C GLY A 201 -4.30 1.82 -6.74
N LEU A 202 -3.72 1.78 -5.55
CA LEU A 202 -2.53 2.58 -5.20
C LEU A 202 -1.35 2.35 -6.15
N MET A 203 -1.11 1.10 -6.57
CA MET A 203 0.00 0.76 -7.46
C MET A 203 -0.01 1.59 -8.74
N SER A 204 -1.17 1.75 -9.41
CA SER A 204 -1.26 2.51 -10.67
C SER A 204 -0.98 3.99 -10.49
N ARG A 205 -1.28 4.54 -9.31
CA ARG A 205 -1.03 5.95 -8.98
C ARG A 205 0.45 6.21 -8.72
N VAL A 206 1.10 5.35 -7.93
CA VAL A 206 2.53 5.48 -7.59
C VAL A 206 3.41 5.14 -8.78
N LEU A 207 3.06 4.11 -9.56
CA LEU A 207 3.88 3.64 -10.68
C LEU A 207 3.59 4.33 -12.02
N ALA A 208 2.76 5.38 -12.05
CA ALA A 208 2.51 6.16 -13.26
C ALA A 208 3.79 6.60 -14.00
N PRO A 209 4.89 7.06 -13.34
CA PRO A 209 6.14 7.39 -14.01
C PRO A 209 6.79 6.21 -14.71
N LYS A 210 6.73 5.02 -14.11
CA LYS A 210 7.35 3.81 -14.66
C LYS A 210 6.75 3.44 -16.03
N PHE A 211 5.44 3.63 -16.19
CA PHE A 211 4.69 3.27 -17.40
C PHE A 211 4.38 4.47 -18.31
N GLY A 212 4.91 5.64 -17.98
CA GLY A 212 4.79 6.85 -18.81
C GLY A 212 3.41 7.50 -18.77
N GLY A 213 2.69 7.37 -17.67
CA GLY A 213 1.49 8.15 -17.40
C GLY A 213 1.78 9.64 -17.41
N LEU A 214 0.87 10.47 -17.92
CA LEU A 214 1.04 11.92 -18.00
C LEU A 214 1.13 12.53 -16.61
N LEU A 215 0.22 12.16 -15.74
CA LEU A 215 0.15 12.61 -14.36
C LEU A 215 -0.48 11.55 -13.45
N THR A 216 -0.33 11.75 -12.14
CA THR A 216 -1.10 11.09 -11.09
C THR A 216 -1.79 12.12 -10.20
N PHE A 217 -2.82 11.69 -9.49
CA PHE A 217 -3.55 12.54 -8.55
C PHE A 217 -3.15 12.23 -7.11
N ALA A 218 -2.88 13.29 -6.33
CA ALA A 218 -2.59 13.24 -4.91
C ALA A 218 -3.52 14.17 -4.14
N SER A 219 -3.97 13.79 -2.96
CA SER A 219 -4.68 14.70 -2.07
C SER A 219 -3.73 15.66 -1.35
N LEU A 220 -4.21 16.85 -1.03
CA LEU A 220 -3.44 17.84 -0.29
C LEU A 220 -3.25 17.43 1.18
N ARG A 221 -4.24 16.75 1.75
CA ARG A 221 -4.35 16.21 3.10
C ARG A 221 -5.37 15.07 3.12
N ASP A 222 -5.40 14.27 4.16
CA ASP A 222 -6.27 13.07 4.23
C ASP A 222 -7.76 13.41 4.08
N GLU A 223 -8.22 14.50 4.69
CA GLU A 223 -9.62 14.94 4.62
C GLU A 223 -10.02 15.50 3.25
N ALA A 224 -9.05 15.81 2.40
CA ALA A 224 -9.25 16.41 1.07
C ALA A 224 -9.21 15.41 -0.08
N MET A 225 -9.38 14.11 0.19
CA MET A 225 -9.43 13.08 -0.85
C MET A 225 -10.67 13.24 -1.73
N THR A 226 -10.44 13.37 -3.05
CA THR A 226 -11.51 13.46 -4.07
C THR A 226 -11.85 12.11 -4.70
N ALA A 227 -11.08 11.07 -4.41
CA ALA A 227 -11.33 9.70 -4.89
C ALA A 227 -10.76 8.68 -3.89
N PRO A 228 -11.46 7.53 -3.68
CA PRO A 228 -10.98 6.48 -2.77
C PRO A 228 -9.59 5.97 -3.14
N GLY A 229 -8.75 5.73 -2.11
CA GLY A 229 -7.39 5.21 -2.27
C GLY A 229 -6.39 6.19 -2.90
N GLN A 230 -6.66 7.48 -2.85
CA GLN A 230 -5.76 8.53 -3.30
C GLN A 230 -4.71 8.80 -2.22
N PRO A 231 -3.41 8.66 -2.52
CA PRO A 231 -2.35 9.02 -1.56
C PRO A 231 -2.26 10.54 -1.41
N THR A 232 -1.76 11.00 -0.28
CA THR A 232 -1.40 12.40 -0.10
C THR A 232 -0.16 12.76 -0.91
N ILE A 233 0.05 14.05 -1.18
CA ILE A 233 1.26 14.51 -1.88
C ILE A 233 2.52 14.22 -1.05
N ASP A 234 2.42 14.30 0.27
CA ASP A 234 3.50 13.98 1.19
C ASP A 234 3.87 12.49 1.14
N GLU A 235 2.88 11.59 1.03
CA GLU A 235 3.13 10.16 0.83
C GLU A 235 3.76 9.87 -0.53
N LEU A 236 3.25 10.48 -1.61
CA LEU A 236 3.85 10.26 -2.93
C LEU A 236 5.31 10.70 -2.98
N LEU A 237 5.63 11.87 -2.46
CA LEU A 237 6.97 12.44 -2.52
C LEU A 237 7.91 11.86 -1.48
N GLY A 238 7.44 11.75 -0.22
CA GLY A 238 8.24 11.30 0.90
C GLY A 238 8.31 9.78 1.01
N LEU A 239 7.14 9.10 1.13
CA LEU A 239 7.10 7.67 1.38
C LEU A 239 7.46 6.86 0.13
N TYR A 240 6.84 7.17 -1.03
CA TYR A 240 7.02 6.39 -2.26
C TYR A 240 8.09 6.95 -3.19
N ARG A 241 8.68 8.09 -2.88
CA ARG A 241 9.77 8.69 -3.67
C ARG A 241 9.40 8.85 -5.15
N PHE A 242 8.18 9.28 -5.43
CA PHE A 242 7.56 9.32 -6.76
C PHE A 242 8.47 9.89 -7.86
N ARG A 243 9.22 10.95 -7.54
CA ARG A 243 10.12 11.63 -8.49
C ARG A 243 11.34 10.78 -8.90
N SER A 244 11.70 9.76 -8.12
CA SER A 244 12.83 8.87 -8.41
C SER A 244 12.44 7.65 -9.23
N ILE A 245 11.12 7.40 -9.42
CA ILE A 245 10.62 6.23 -10.15
C ILE A 245 10.90 6.36 -11.64
N LYS A 246 11.55 5.34 -12.21
CA LYS A 246 11.95 5.22 -13.62
C LYS A 246 11.35 3.96 -14.24
N ALA A 247 11.47 3.81 -15.55
CA ALA A 247 11.07 2.57 -16.24
C ALA A 247 11.80 1.33 -15.71
N THR A 248 13.04 1.49 -15.23
CA THR A 248 13.89 0.43 -14.67
C THR A 248 13.64 0.11 -13.21
N THR A 249 12.90 0.95 -12.49
CA THR A 249 12.69 0.79 -11.04
C THR A 249 12.13 -0.59 -10.70
N LYS A 250 12.80 -1.29 -9.80
CA LYS A 250 12.39 -2.59 -9.27
C LYS A 250 11.22 -2.43 -8.31
N ILE A 251 10.27 -3.34 -8.38
CA ILE A 251 9.05 -3.28 -7.56
C ILE A 251 9.12 -4.32 -6.45
N TYR A 252 8.95 -3.83 -5.24
CA TYR A 252 8.83 -4.62 -4.02
C TYR A 252 7.51 -4.31 -3.34
N GLY A 253 7.07 -5.16 -2.41
CA GLY A 253 5.84 -4.85 -1.68
C GLY A 253 5.58 -5.68 -0.45
N ILE A 254 4.53 -5.30 0.29
CA ILE A 254 3.94 -6.11 1.36
C ILE A 254 2.63 -6.72 0.87
N ILE A 255 2.57 -8.05 0.84
CA ILE A 255 1.39 -8.83 0.46
C ILE A 255 0.69 -9.32 1.73
N GLY A 256 -0.60 -9.05 1.84
CA GLY A 256 -1.41 -9.44 2.99
C GLY A 256 -2.81 -8.83 2.94
N TRP A 257 -3.58 -8.98 4.04
CA TRP A 257 -4.91 -8.42 4.17
C TRP A 257 -5.35 -8.26 5.63
N PRO A 258 -5.60 -7.02 6.11
CA PRO A 258 -5.24 -5.74 5.49
C PRO A 258 -3.72 -5.45 5.56
N VAL A 259 -3.22 -4.48 4.76
CA VAL A 259 -1.79 -4.09 4.75
C VAL A 259 -1.56 -2.58 4.87
N THR A 260 -2.62 -1.80 5.00
CA THR A 260 -2.57 -0.33 5.01
C THR A 260 -1.78 0.26 6.18
N GLN A 261 -1.74 -0.46 7.31
CA GLN A 261 -1.03 -0.01 8.52
C GLN A 261 0.40 -0.57 8.63
N SER A 262 0.88 -1.27 7.60
CA SER A 262 2.23 -1.85 7.64
C SER A 262 3.32 -0.78 7.62
N MET A 263 4.30 -0.91 8.51
CA MET A 263 5.50 -0.05 8.55
C MET A 263 6.54 -0.43 7.47
N SER A 264 6.34 -1.54 6.74
CA SER A 264 7.31 -2.01 5.74
C SER A 264 7.56 -1.00 4.61
N PRO A 265 6.56 -0.29 4.04
CA PRO A 265 6.83 0.74 3.04
C PRO A 265 7.73 1.86 3.58
N LEU A 266 7.54 2.27 4.84
CA LEU A 266 8.33 3.33 5.48
C LEU A 266 9.81 2.95 5.57
N VAL A 267 10.12 1.76 6.10
CA VAL A 267 11.51 1.37 6.34
C VAL A 267 12.23 1.00 5.04
N HIS A 268 11.60 0.23 4.15
CA HIS A 268 12.25 -0.21 2.92
C HIS A 268 12.47 0.93 1.93
N ASN A 269 11.51 1.84 1.72
CA ASN A 269 11.70 2.97 0.83
C ASN A 269 12.77 3.94 1.35
N ALA A 270 12.81 4.20 2.67
CA ALA A 270 13.88 4.98 3.27
C ALA A 270 15.26 4.30 3.17
N GLY A 271 15.30 2.97 3.33
CA GLY A 271 16.50 2.17 3.11
C GLY A 271 16.99 2.26 1.66
N PHE A 272 16.09 2.08 0.69
CA PHE A 272 16.40 2.22 -0.75
C PHE A 272 16.92 3.61 -1.09
N GLU A 273 16.33 4.66 -0.52
CA GLU A 273 16.84 6.02 -0.70
C GLU A 273 18.26 6.18 -0.17
N LYS A 274 18.50 5.67 1.05
CA LYS A 274 19.78 5.84 1.72
C LYS A 274 20.95 5.17 1.01
N ILE A 275 20.70 4.06 0.29
CA ILE A 275 21.72 3.33 -0.50
C ILE A 275 21.62 3.61 -2.00
N GLU A 276 20.81 4.58 -2.42
CA GLU A 276 20.57 4.95 -3.82
C GLU A 276 20.07 3.77 -4.70
N TRP A 277 19.30 2.85 -4.10
CA TRP A 277 18.75 1.69 -4.80
C TRP A 277 17.58 2.09 -5.69
N ASP A 278 17.59 1.67 -6.96
CA ASP A 278 16.48 1.89 -7.90
C ASP A 278 15.34 0.90 -7.63
N GLY A 279 14.63 1.11 -6.54
CA GLY A 279 13.51 0.29 -6.08
C GLY A 279 12.43 1.13 -5.40
N VAL A 280 11.20 0.63 -5.44
CA VAL A 280 10.06 1.16 -4.68
C VAL A 280 9.30 0.03 -4.01
N TYR A 281 8.89 0.25 -2.77
CA TYR A 281 8.17 -0.70 -1.95
C TYR A 281 6.74 -0.23 -1.69
N LEU A 282 5.74 -1.07 -2.02
CA LEU A 282 4.32 -0.71 -2.06
C LEU A 282 3.46 -1.67 -1.22
N PRO A 283 2.34 -1.21 -0.64
CA PRO A 283 1.27 -2.10 -0.23
C PRO A 283 0.68 -2.84 -1.43
N MET A 284 0.54 -4.15 -1.30
CA MET A 284 -0.04 -5.04 -2.30
C MET A 284 -1.15 -5.89 -1.66
N PRO A 285 -2.31 -5.30 -1.37
CA PRO A 285 -3.40 -6.00 -0.70
C PRO A 285 -3.93 -7.15 -1.58
N ILE A 286 -3.99 -8.35 -1.03
CA ILE A 286 -4.68 -9.50 -1.61
C ILE A 286 -5.75 -9.93 -0.61
N ALA A 287 -7.00 -9.67 -0.93
CA ALA A 287 -8.11 -9.99 -0.04
C ALA A 287 -8.23 -11.49 0.20
N ALA A 288 -8.64 -11.85 1.40
CA ALA A 288 -8.96 -13.23 1.77
C ALA A 288 -10.26 -13.26 2.56
N ASP A 289 -11.17 -14.14 2.15
CA ASP A 289 -12.42 -14.41 2.86
C ASP A 289 -12.26 -15.69 3.70
N PRO A 290 -12.41 -15.61 5.03
CA PRO A 290 -12.37 -16.79 5.89
C PRO A 290 -13.48 -17.81 5.57
N ASN A 291 -14.59 -17.37 4.96
CA ASN A 291 -15.71 -18.24 4.58
C ASN A 291 -15.51 -18.88 3.20
N ASP A 292 -14.56 -18.39 2.40
CA ASP A 292 -14.17 -18.95 1.09
C ASP A 292 -12.63 -19.16 1.03
N PRO A 293 -12.09 -20.18 1.70
CA PRO A 293 -10.66 -20.47 1.69
C PRO A 293 -10.13 -20.84 0.30
N GLU A 294 -10.91 -21.62 -0.48
CA GLU A 294 -10.51 -22.07 -1.82
C GLU A 294 -10.45 -20.92 -2.82
N GLY A 295 -11.45 -20.03 -2.84
CA GLY A 295 -11.43 -18.82 -3.65
C GLY A 295 -10.31 -17.87 -3.25
N SER A 296 -10.03 -17.75 -1.94
CA SER A 296 -8.89 -16.98 -1.43
C SER A 296 -7.54 -17.54 -1.87
N ASP A 297 -7.39 -18.87 -1.89
CA ASP A 297 -6.17 -19.55 -2.38
C ASP A 297 -5.99 -19.37 -3.89
N ALA A 298 -7.07 -19.51 -4.66
CA ALA A 298 -7.05 -19.29 -6.11
C ALA A 298 -6.71 -17.84 -6.44
N SER A 299 -7.30 -16.88 -5.74
CA SER A 299 -7.02 -15.44 -5.90
C SER A 299 -5.56 -15.11 -5.58
N PHE A 300 -5.04 -15.63 -4.47
CA PHE A 300 -3.63 -15.44 -4.09
C PHE A 300 -2.68 -16.01 -5.15
N LYS A 301 -2.85 -17.29 -5.53
CA LYS A 301 -2.02 -17.95 -6.54
C LYS A 301 -2.05 -17.23 -7.88
N GLY A 302 -3.25 -16.88 -8.36
CA GLY A 302 -3.42 -16.15 -9.61
C GLY A 302 -2.72 -14.79 -9.58
N THR A 303 -2.87 -14.03 -8.49
CA THR A 303 -2.25 -12.71 -8.34
C THR A 303 -0.73 -12.82 -8.30
N ILE A 304 -0.18 -13.74 -7.51
CA ILE A 304 1.28 -13.94 -7.43
C ILE A 304 1.83 -14.38 -8.79
N SER A 305 1.15 -15.32 -9.47
CA SER A 305 1.57 -15.76 -10.81
C SER A 305 1.64 -14.60 -11.81
N GLU A 306 0.66 -13.70 -11.82
CA GLU A 306 0.68 -12.54 -12.71
C GLU A 306 1.78 -11.54 -12.36
N LEU A 307 2.03 -11.29 -11.07
CA LEU A 307 3.13 -10.43 -10.65
C LEU A 307 4.49 -11.00 -11.07
N LEU A 308 4.72 -12.30 -10.84
CA LEU A 308 5.98 -12.99 -11.16
C LEU A 308 6.22 -13.08 -12.67
N ASN A 309 5.18 -13.28 -13.47
CA ASN A 309 5.29 -13.43 -14.93
C ASN A 309 5.25 -12.10 -15.70
N SER A 310 5.07 -10.97 -15.02
CA SER A 310 5.02 -9.67 -15.68
C SER A 310 6.41 -9.18 -16.07
N ASN A 311 6.78 -9.31 -17.35
CA ASN A 311 8.07 -8.86 -17.89
C ASN A 311 8.29 -7.34 -17.81
N THR A 312 7.25 -6.55 -17.59
CA THR A 312 7.32 -5.09 -17.58
C THR A 312 7.27 -4.47 -16.19
N LEU A 313 6.70 -5.20 -15.23
CA LEU A 313 6.58 -4.71 -13.85
C LEU A 313 7.93 -4.65 -13.14
N TYR A 314 8.85 -5.56 -13.45
CA TYR A 314 10.10 -5.76 -12.69
C TYR A 314 9.83 -6.04 -11.20
N PHE A 315 8.82 -6.88 -10.93
CA PHE A 315 8.59 -7.38 -9.59
C PHE A 315 9.84 -8.12 -9.11
N SER A 316 10.39 -7.72 -7.98
CA SER A 316 11.69 -8.23 -7.49
C SER A 316 11.59 -8.86 -6.11
N GLY A 317 10.43 -8.74 -5.45
CA GLY A 317 10.19 -9.42 -4.20
C GLY A 317 9.06 -8.81 -3.38
N ALA A 318 8.68 -9.54 -2.34
CA ALA A 318 7.68 -9.06 -1.40
C ALA A 318 7.87 -9.66 0.00
N SER A 319 7.51 -8.86 1.02
CA SER A 319 7.15 -9.40 2.32
C SER A 319 5.74 -9.99 2.24
N VAL A 320 5.50 -11.08 2.96
CA VAL A 320 4.19 -11.69 3.07
C VAL A 320 3.74 -11.72 4.53
N THR A 321 2.54 -11.19 4.79
CA THR A 321 1.94 -11.19 6.12
C THR A 321 0.61 -11.94 6.14
N ILE A 322 -0.10 -11.85 7.26
CA ILE A 322 -1.42 -12.49 7.45
C ILE A 322 -2.37 -12.06 6.31
N PRO A 323 -3.18 -13.00 5.76
CA PRO A 323 -3.30 -14.41 6.10
C PRO A 323 -2.51 -15.33 5.16
N HIS A 324 -1.53 -14.83 4.41
CA HIS A 324 -0.95 -15.51 3.23
C HIS A 324 0.36 -16.25 3.47
N LYS A 325 0.97 -16.18 4.67
CA LYS A 325 2.28 -16.81 4.94
C LYS A 325 2.32 -18.33 4.64
N GLU A 326 1.23 -19.03 4.90
CA GLU A 326 1.12 -20.48 4.60
C GLU A 326 0.86 -20.72 3.11
N ARG A 327 0.05 -19.87 2.47
CA ARG A 327 -0.26 -19.94 1.03
C ARG A 327 0.98 -19.73 0.15
N THR A 328 1.95 -18.97 0.66
CA THR A 328 3.21 -18.70 -0.05
C THR A 328 4.01 -19.95 -0.36
N LEU A 329 3.83 -21.02 0.40
CA LEU A 329 4.46 -22.32 0.15
C LEU A 329 3.98 -23.02 -1.15
N ASN A 330 2.82 -22.62 -1.66
CA ASN A 330 2.18 -23.21 -2.83
C ASN A 330 2.27 -22.34 -4.09
N ILE A 331 3.22 -21.42 -4.15
CA ILE A 331 3.48 -20.60 -5.35
C ILE A 331 4.04 -21.50 -6.45
N ALA A 332 3.53 -21.39 -7.68
CA ALA A 332 4.04 -22.14 -8.83
C ALA A 332 5.51 -21.76 -9.14
N GLY A 333 6.31 -22.72 -9.55
CA GLY A 333 7.74 -22.52 -9.83
C GLY A 333 8.66 -22.77 -8.64
N LEU A 334 8.12 -23.18 -7.48
CA LEU A 334 8.92 -23.63 -6.33
C LEU A 334 9.37 -25.09 -6.46
N ASP A 335 8.97 -25.81 -7.51
CA ASP A 335 9.32 -27.22 -7.73
C ASP A 335 10.83 -27.46 -7.95
N GLU A 336 11.61 -26.41 -8.18
CA GLU A 336 13.09 -26.43 -8.26
C GLU A 336 13.75 -26.12 -6.91
N LEU A 337 13.11 -26.47 -5.80
CA LEU A 337 13.54 -26.15 -4.43
C LEU A 337 14.72 -26.98 -3.91
N ASP A 338 15.73 -27.22 -4.72
CA ASP A 338 17.01 -27.80 -4.25
C ASP A 338 17.87 -26.83 -3.40
N GLN A 339 17.38 -25.62 -3.15
CA GLN A 339 18.11 -24.64 -2.35
C GLN A 339 17.88 -24.85 -0.84
N PRO A 340 18.94 -24.84 0.00
CA PRO A 340 18.84 -25.07 1.45
C PRO A 340 17.86 -24.14 2.18
N GLN A 341 17.70 -22.91 1.69
CA GLN A 341 16.76 -21.93 2.26
C GLN A 341 15.30 -22.34 2.08
N SER A 342 14.97 -22.92 0.94
CA SER A 342 13.62 -23.39 0.63
C SER A 342 13.22 -24.61 1.47
N GLN A 343 14.16 -25.51 1.73
CA GLN A 343 13.92 -26.65 2.64
C GLN A 343 13.64 -26.18 4.08
N SER A 344 14.34 -25.15 4.55
CA SER A 344 14.07 -24.52 5.85
C SER A 344 12.63 -24.03 5.95
N VAL A 345 12.12 -23.37 4.91
CA VAL A 345 10.76 -22.80 4.88
C VAL A 345 9.68 -23.88 4.86
N LEU A 346 9.90 -24.99 4.15
CA LEU A 346 8.99 -26.12 4.14
C LEU A 346 8.86 -26.75 5.54
N ARG A 347 9.96 -26.83 6.29
CA ARG A 347 9.95 -27.29 7.68
C ARG A 347 9.16 -26.36 8.61
N ILE A 348 9.27 -25.03 8.41
CA ILE A 348 8.51 -24.02 9.16
C ILE A 348 7.01 -24.09 8.83
N GLY A 349 6.64 -24.48 7.61
CA GLY A 349 5.27 -24.47 7.14
C GLY A 349 4.68 -23.06 6.93
N ALA A 350 5.54 -22.05 6.75
CA ALA A 350 5.16 -20.68 6.44
C ALA A 350 6.33 -19.88 5.85
N ALA A 351 6.08 -19.04 4.84
CA ALA A 351 7.05 -18.11 4.28
C ALA A 351 6.54 -16.67 4.43
N ASN A 352 7.44 -15.76 4.79
CA ASN A 352 7.12 -14.33 4.89
C ASN A 352 7.87 -13.47 3.88
N THR A 353 8.66 -14.08 2.98
CA THR A 353 9.49 -13.35 2.02
C THR A 353 9.51 -14.07 0.68
N ILE A 354 9.25 -13.32 -0.39
CA ILE A 354 9.42 -13.75 -1.78
C ILE A 354 10.58 -12.92 -2.36
N LYS A 355 11.47 -13.58 -3.11
CA LYS A 355 12.50 -12.93 -3.93
C LYS A 355 12.38 -13.43 -5.34
N GLN A 356 12.49 -12.52 -6.31
CA GLN A 356 12.59 -12.84 -7.71
C GLN A 356 13.89 -12.28 -8.26
N ASP A 357 14.74 -13.13 -8.79
CA ASP A 357 15.99 -12.79 -9.42
C ASP A 357 15.90 -12.98 -10.94
N TRP A 358 16.46 -12.05 -11.68
CA TRP A 358 16.68 -12.23 -13.12
C TRP A 358 17.76 -13.29 -13.32
N ILE A 359 17.49 -14.28 -14.19
CA ILE A 359 18.45 -15.34 -14.54
C ILE A 359 19.11 -15.00 -15.87
N GLU A 360 18.31 -14.93 -16.94
CA GLU A 360 18.79 -14.71 -18.29
C GLU A 360 17.72 -14.06 -19.18
N THR A 361 18.14 -13.61 -20.35
CA THR A 361 17.22 -13.21 -21.43
C THR A 361 17.48 -14.15 -22.61
N ASP A 362 16.43 -14.81 -23.10
CA ASP A 362 16.54 -15.73 -24.22
C ASP A 362 16.75 -15.01 -25.58
N GLU A 363 16.94 -15.79 -26.65
CA GLU A 363 17.15 -15.28 -28.01
C GLU A 363 15.96 -14.47 -28.54
N ALA A 364 14.75 -14.68 -28.02
CA ALA A 364 13.55 -13.92 -28.35
C ALA A 364 13.41 -12.62 -27.54
N GLY A 365 14.35 -12.34 -26.62
CA GLY A 365 14.31 -11.18 -25.72
C GLY A 365 13.40 -11.36 -24.49
N ILE A 366 12.95 -12.58 -24.21
CA ILE A 366 12.13 -12.90 -23.04
C ILE A 366 13.06 -13.08 -21.83
N ARG A 367 12.72 -12.42 -20.74
CA ARG A 367 13.46 -12.52 -19.47
C ARG A 367 12.97 -13.72 -18.68
N HIS A 368 13.91 -14.53 -18.20
CA HIS A 368 13.66 -15.63 -17.29
C HIS A 368 14.05 -15.23 -15.86
N PHE A 369 13.21 -15.59 -14.92
CA PHE A 369 13.39 -15.25 -13.51
C PHE A 369 13.35 -16.51 -12.66
N GLY A 370 14.17 -16.54 -11.61
CA GLY A 370 14.09 -17.53 -10.53
C GLY A 370 13.35 -16.96 -9.35
N THR A 371 12.43 -17.72 -8.78
CA THR A 371 11.69 -17.33 -7.58
C THR A 371 12.14 -18.16 -6.40
N SER A 372 12.46 -17.50 -5.29
CA SER A 372 12.78 -18.15 -4.02
C SER A 372 11.90 -17.59 -2.90
N ILE A 373 11.68 -18.41 -1.87
CA ILE A 373 10.95 -18.02 -0.67
C ILE A 373 11.79 -18.25 0.57
N SER A 374 11.59 -17.44 1.60
CA SER A 374 12.28 -17.55 2.87
C SER A 374 11.39 -17.10 4.05
N ASN A 375 11.88 -17.30 5.27
CA ASN A 375 11.20 -16.85 6.47
C ASN A 375 12.16 -16.06 7.36
N SER A 376 12.08 -14.73 7.27
CA SER A 376 12.89 -13.82 8.07
C SER A 376 12.38 -13.64 9.51
N ASP A 377 11.12 -14.01 9.81
CA ASP A 377 10.60 -13.98 11.19
C ASP A 377 11.39 -14.94 12.08
N GLY A 378 11.60 -16.18 11.58
CA GLY A 378 12.37 -17.19 12.32
C GLY A 378 13.79 -16.72 12.61
N LEU A 379 14.48 -16.20 11.60
CA LEU A 379 15.83 -15.65 11.76
C LEU A 379 15.88 -14.53 12.80
N ALA A 380 14.91 -13.61 12.77
CA ALA A 380 14.83 -12.49 13.71
C ALA A 380 14.63 -12.97 15.16
N ILE A 381 13.72 -13.95 15.35
CA ILE A 381 13.44 -14.53 16.67
C ILE A 381 14.71 -15.22 17.21
N GLU A 382 15.35 -16.08 16.42
CA GLU A 382 16.57 -16.80 16.81
C GLU A 382 17.67 -15.82 17.25
N GLN A 383 17.98 -14.82 16.44
CA GLN A 383 19.01 -13.81 16.75
C GLN A 383 18.71 -12.98 17.99
N LEU A 384 17.45 -12.59 18.21
CA LEU A 384 17.06 -11.81 19.39
C LEU A 384 17.11 -12.68 20.65
N MET A 385 16.70 -13.94 20.59
CA MET A 385 16.79 -14.87 21.71
C MET A 385 18.24 -15.19 22.05
N GLU A 386 19.10 -15.48 21.07
CA GLU A 386 20.53 -15.70 21.28
C GLU A 386 21.24 -14.47 21.88
N LYS A 387 20.93 -13.29 21.37
CA LYS A 387 21.46 -12.03 21.91
C LYS A 387 21.06 -11.81 23.37
N THR A 388 19.86 -12.25 23.75
CA THR A 388 19.28 -11.97 25.06
C THR A 388 19.59 -13.06 26.08
N ILE A 389 19.54 -14.34 25.72
CA ILE A 389 19.75 -15.48 26.62
C ILE A 389 21.18 -16.04 26.48
N GLY A 390 21.75 -15.98 25.28
CA GLY A 390 23.00 -16.66 24.94
C GLY A 390 22.75 -18.00 24.28
N ASN A 391 23.37 -19.07 24.76
CA ASN A 391 23.18 -20.41 24.22
C ASN A 391 21.74 -20.90 24.47
N LEU A 392 21.04 -21.25 23.42
CA LEU A 392 19.64 -21.71 23.47
C LEU A 392 19.51 -23.22 23.73
N THR A 393 20.59 -24.00 23.59
CA THR A 393 20.57 -25.46 23.78
C THR A 393 20.21 -25.81 25.23
N GLY A 394 19.16 -26.62 25.39
CA GLY A 394 18.66 -27.03 26.70
C GLY A 394 17.81 -26.00 27.44
N THR A 395 17.58 -24.82 26.85
CA THR A 395 16.63 -23.82 27.39
C THR A 395 15.19 -24.26 27.22
N LYS A 396 14.29 -23.66 27.98
CA LYS A 396 12.86 -23.92 27.95
C LYS A 396 12.11 -22.66 27.50
N THR A 397 11.25 -22.77 26.50
CA THR A 397 10.47 -21.63 26.01
C THR A 397 8.99 -21.99 25.90
N VAL A 398 8.11 -21.11 26.36
CA VAL A 398 6.66 -21.22 26.16
C VAL A 398 6.24 -20.27 25.04
N ILE A 399 5.56 -20.77 24.03
CA ILE A 399 5.05 -20.00 22.89
C ILE A 399 3.53 -19.96 22.91
N PHE A 400 2.96 -18.75 22.83
CA PHE A 400 1.53 -18.53 22.74
C PHE A 400 1.13 -18.24 21.30
N GLY A 401 0.29 -19.13 20.73
CA GLY A 401 -0.18 -19.05 19.35
C GLY A 401 0.23 -20.22 18.47
N THR A 402 -0.42 -20.35 17.30
CA THR A 402 -0.16 -21.41 16.29
C THR A 402 -0.14 -20.86 14.87
N GLY A 403 -0.08 -19.52 14.69
CA GLY A 403 0.00 -18.86 13.40
C GLY A 403 1.41 -18.86 12.81
N GLY A 404 1.61 -18.19 11.68
CA GLY A 404 2.88 -18.17 10.95
C GLY A 404 4.10 -17.75 11.79
N ALA A 405 3.96 -16.73 12.66
CA ALA A 405 5.03 -16.31 13.57
C ALA A 405 5.34 -17.38 14.61
N ALA A 406 4.31 -18.05 15.18
CA ALA A 406 4.51 -19.14 16.12
C ALA A 406 5.20 -20.35 15.46
N LYS A 407 4.79 -20.72 14.24
CA LYS A 407 5.43 -21.79 13.45
C LYS A 407 6.91 -21.48 13.24
N ALA A 408 7.25 -20.25 12.89
CA ALA A 408 8.62 -19.78 12.70
C ALA A 408 9.41 -19.88 14.02
N ALA A 409 8.87 -19.35 15.13
CA ALA A 409 9.49 -19.38 16.44
C ALA A 409 9.77 -20.84 16.91
N VAL A 410 8.74 -21.69 16.83
CA VAL A 410 8.87 -23.11 17.21
C VAL A 410 9.97 -23.80 16.42
N SER A 411 9.95 -23.66 15.09
CA SER A 411 10.92 -24.35 14.21
C SER A 411 12.36 -23.94 14.49
N VAL A 412 12.64 -22.64 14.63
CA VAL A 412 14.03 -22.17 14.85
C VAL A 412 14.54 -22.52 16.24
N LEU A 413 13.69 -22.41 17.27
CA LEU A 413 14.07 -22.72 18.64
C LEU A 413 14.31 -24.21 18.84
N LEU A 414 13.49 -25.08 18.26
CA LEU A 414 13.72 -26.53 18.27
C LEU A 414 15.04 -26.91 17.59
N ARG A 415 15.36 -26.24 16.47
CA ARG A 415 16.64 -26.42 15.77
C ARG A 415 17.83 -26.01 16.64
N ALA A 416 17.68 -24.91 17.40
CA ALA A 416 18.69 -24.43 18.34
C ALA A 416 18.82 -25.30 19.61
N GLY A 417 18.00 -26.32 19.76
CA GLY A 417 18.04 -27.25 20.90
C GLY A 417 17.22 -26.80 22.11
N THR A 418 16.27 -25.87 21.91
CA THR A 418 15.34 -25.42 22.96
C THR A 418 14.18 -26.41 23.10
N ASP A 419 13.79 -26.74 24.32
CA ASP A 419 12.53 -27.41 24.61
C ASP A 419 11.37 -26.42 24.56
N VAL A 420 10.38 -26.65 23.73
CA VAL A 420 9.28 -25.72 23.45
C VAL A 420 7.94 -26.24 23.93
N TRP A 421 7.22 -25.45 24.71
CA TRP A 421 5.82 -25.67 25.04
C TRP A 421 4.92 -24.72 24.26
N ILE A 422 3.88 -25.24 23.62
CA ILE A 422 2.98 -24.47 22.76
C ILE A 422 1.61 -24.39 23.41
N SER A 423 1.16 -23.17 23.67
CA SER A 423 -0.17 -22.90 24.21
C SER A 423 -1.02 -22.12 23.21
N SER A 424 -2.26 -22.55 23.00
CA SER A 424 -3.22 -21.80 22.18
C SER A 424 -4.66 -22.07 22.61
N ARG A 425 -5.60 -21.24 22.17
CA ARG A 425 -7.04 -21.40 22.41
C ARG A 425 -7.63 -22.69 21.81
N SER A 426 -6.93 -23.30 20.84
CA SER A 426 -7.37 -24.53 20.14
C SER A 426 -6.34 -25.62 20.31
N SER A 427 -6.61 -26.59 21.18
CA SER A 427 -5.78 -27.79 21.37
C SER A 427 -5.54 -28.53 20.05
N LYS A 428 -6.59 -28.64 19.22
CA LYS A 428 -6.48 -29.25 17.89
C LYS A 428 -5.44 -28.58 16.99
N LYS A 429 -5.38 -27.24 16.96
CA LYS A 429 -4.36 -26.51 16.17
C LYS A 429 -2.95 -26.72 16.75
N THR A 430 -2.81 -26.80 18.06
CA THR A 430 -1.54 -27.10 18.72
C THR A 430 -1.06 -28.50 18.38
N GLU A 431 -1.95 -29.50 18.43
CA GLU A 431 -1.63 -30.88 18.08
C GLU A 431 -1.23 -31.02 16.61
N VAL A 432 -1.93 -30.34 15.70
CA VAL A 432 -1.59 -30.30 14.27
C VAL A 432 -0.20 -29.69 14.07
N LEU A 433 0.12 -28.58 14.75
CA LEU A 433 1.44 -27.98 14.68
C LEU A 433 2.52 -28.94 15.17
N ILE A 434 2.35 -29.57 16.34
CA ILE A 434 3.32 -30.53 16.88
C ILE A 434 3.50 -31.74 15.95
N SER A 435 2.40 -32.28 15.41
CA SER A 435 2.45 -33.41 14.48
C SER A 435 3.22 -33.06 13.20
N SER A 436 3.11 -31.84 12.71
CA SER A 436 3.85 -31.37 11.52
C SER A 436 5.37 -31.27 11.74
N LEU A 437 5.81 -31.21 13.00
CA LEU A 437 7.23 -31.11 13.37
C LEU A 437 7.90 -32.50 13.54
N SER A 438 7.12 -33.58 13.71
CA SER A 438 7.61 -34.91 14.06
C SER A 438 8.48 -35.60 12.99
N HIS A 439 8.51 -35.08 11.78
CA HIS A 439 9.31 -35.60 10.66
C HIS A 439 10.66 -34.88 10.47
N ASN A 440 11.02 -33.96 11.36
CA ASN A 440 12.26 -33.19 11.27
C ASN A 440 13.25 -33.61 12.37
N ASP A 441 14.53 -33.63 12.03
CA ASP A 441 15.61 -33.87 12.99
C ASP A 441 15.90 -32.61 13.81
N TYR A 442 15.02 -32.31 14.77
CA TYR A 442 15.22 -31.23 15.73
C TYR A 442 16.05 -31.67 16.94
N LEU A 443 16.86 -30.76 17.48
CA LEU A 443 17.64 -31.02 18.69
C LEU A 443 16.80 -30.88 19.97
N GLY A 444 15.80 -30.01 19.97
CA GLY A 444 14.86 -29.77 21.06
C GLY A 444 13.56 -30.57 20.91
N THR A 445 12.67 -30.50 21.90
CA THR A 445 11.37 -31.17 21.94
C THR A 445 10.22 -30.20 21.93
N ALA A 446 9.09 -30.58 21.27
CA ALA A 446 7.84 -29.78 21.27
C ALA A 446 6.76 -30.51 22.08
N ARG A 447 6.03 -29.75 22.92
CA ARG A 447 4.93 -30.28 23.75
C ARG A 447 3.75 -29.30 23.77
N ALA A 448 2.54 -29.83 23.83
CA ALA A 448 1.36 -29.01 24.09
C ALA A 448 1.32 -28.58 25.56
N LEU A 449 0.88 -27.36 25.79
CA LEU A 449 0.66 -26.80 27.13
C LEU A 449 -0.78 -26.33 27.25
N SER A 450 -1.50 -26.86 28.23
CA SER A 450 -2.80 -26.27 28.58
C SER A 450 -2.62 -24.97 29.39
N THR A 451 -3.55 -24.06 29.26
CA THR A 451 -3.53 -22.79 30.04
C THR A 451 -3.55 -23.04 31.56
N GLY A 452 -4.16 -24.16 32.00
CA GLY A 452 -4.19 -24.55 33.42
C GLY A 452 -2.85 -25.04 33.98
N ASP A 453 -2.01 -25.58 33.10
CA ASP A 453 -0.70 -26.13 33.49
C ASP A 453 0.42 -25.08 33.49
N LEU A 454 0.14 -23.86 33.02
CA LEU A 454 1.10 -22.77 32.98
C LEU A 454 1.68 -22.44 34.35
N LYS A 455 0.87 -22.61 35.42
CA LYS A 455 1.25 -22.41 36.82
C LYS A 455 2.36 -23.36 37.31
N SER A 456 2.58 -24.44 36.59
CA SER A 456 3.57 -25.48 36.96
C SER A 456 4.86 -25.44 36.17
N ILE A 457 4.97 -24.53 35.18
CA ILE A 457 6.12 -24.45 34.27
C ILE A 457 6.93 -23.20 34.57
N ILE A 458 8.22 -23.42 34.86
CA ILE A 458 9.24 -22.35 34.88
C ILE A 458 10.06 -22.48 33.60
N ALA A 459 9.97 -21.49 32.75
CA ALA A 459 10.71 -21.41 31.49
C ALA A 459 11.68 -20.25 31.47
N ASP A 460 12.70 -20.32 30.63
CA ASP A 460 13.68 -19.27 30.42
C ASP A 460 13.08 -18.11 29.59
N ALA A 461 12.09 -18.44 28.73
CA ALA A 461 11.39 -17.43 27.95
C ALA A 461 9.91 -17.73 27.72
N TYR A 462 9.13 -16.67 27.54
CA TYR A 462 7.70 -16.70 27.17
C TYR A 462 7.49 -15.77 25.98
N ILE A 463 7.00 -16.31 24.85
CA ILE A 463 6.84 -15.60 23.58
C ILE A 463 5.37 -15.47 23.21
N ASN A 464 4.88 -14.23 23.04
CA ASN A 464 3.58 -13.98 22.44
C ASN A 464 3.67 -13.92 20.92
N CYS A 465 2.99 -14.86 20.24
CA CYS A 465 2.78 -14.88 18.80
C CYS A 465 1.29 -14.77 18.45
N THR A 466 0.49 -14.14 19.31
CA THR A 466 -0.94 -13.86 19.10
C THR A 466 -1.16 -12.37 18.87
N PRO A 467 -2.32 -11.93 18.33
CA PRO A 467 -2.65 -10.51 18.20
C PRO A 467 -3.21 -9.88 19.50
N VAL A 468 -3.16 -10.56 20.66
CA VAL A 468 -3.56 -9.99 21.95
C VAL A 468 -2.57 -8.92 22.36
N GLY A 469 -3.06 -7.77 22.80
CA GLY A 469 -2.25 -6.59 23.12
C GLY A 469 -1.93 -5.70 21.91
N MET A 470 -2.43 -6.01 20.70
CA MET A 470 -2.20 -5.25 19.49
C MET A 470 -3.24 -4.13 19.33
N THR A 471 -2.81 -2.92 19.02
CA THR A 471 -3.72 -1.79 18.68
C THR A 471 -4.62 -2.18 17.52
N GLY A 472 -5.94 -2.03 17.69
CA GLY A 472 -6.94 -2.44 16.68
C GLY A 472 -7.10 -3.94 16.53
N GLY A 473 -6.44 -4.75 17.34
CA GLY A 473 -6.60 -6.19 17.41
C GLY A 473 -7.85 -6.64 18.17
N PRO A 474 -8.04 -7.97 18.29
CA PRO A 474 -9.25 -8.52 18.93
C PRO A 474 -9.32 -8.28 20.44
N ASP A 475 -8.20 -8.02 21.09
CA ASP A 475 -8.10 -7.76 22.55
C ASP A 475 -6.87 -6.87 22.80
N PRO A 476 -6.97 -5.55 22.56
CA PRO A 476 -5.83 -4.65 22.63
C PRO A 476 -5.32 -4.40 24.06
N ASP A 477 -6.19 -4.50 25.07
CA ASP A 477 -5.86 -4.27 26.48
C ASP A 477 -5.58 -5.58 27.23
N GLY A 478 -5.68 -6.72 26.55
CA GLY A 478 -5.52 -8.04 27.12
C GLY A 478 -4.08 -8.42 27.41
N LEU A 479 -3.88 -9.19 28.48
CA LEU A 479 -2.60 -9.86 28.74
C LEU A 479 -2.49 -11.11 27.86
N SER A 480 -1.60 -11.06 26.86
CA SER A 480 -1.34 -12.20 25.97
C SER A 480 -0.79 -13.42 26.73
N ILE A 481 -0.09 -13.18 27.81
CA ILE A 481 0.46 -14.16 28.75
C ILE A 481 -0.04 -13.79 30.15
N PRO A 482 -0.72 -14.71 30.87
CA PRO A 482 -1.30 -14.42 32.17
C PRO A 482 -0.21 -14.43 33.27
N ILE A 483 0.65 -13.43 33.24
CA ILE A 483 1.84 -13.30 34.12
C ILE A 483 1.48 -13.26 35.59
N ASP A 484 0.28 -12.79 35.94
CA ASP A 484 -0.24 -12.74 37.31
C ASP A 484 -0.56 -14.11 37.89
N ASP A 485 -0.81 -15.08 37.05
CA ASP A 485 -1.13 -16.47 37.40
C ASP A 485 0.12 -17.36 37.48
N MET A 486 1.30 -16.83 37.17
CA MET A 486 2.54 -17.59 37.12
C MET A 486 3.19 -17.70 38.51
N PRO A 487 3.98 -18.76 38.77
CA PRO A 487 4.85 -18.79 39.92
C PRO A 487 5.93 -17.69 39.84
N PRO A 488 6.58 -17.32 40.94
CA PRO A 488 7.76 -16.47 40.87
C PRO A 488 8.81 -17.04 39.92
N LEU A 489 9.19 -16.26 38.92
CA LEU A 489 10.16 -16.64 37.90
C LEU A 489 11.56 -16.07 38.21
N PRO A 490 12.63 -16.67 37.70
CA PRO A 490 13.97 -16.11 37.77
C PRO A 490 14.02 -14.69 37.15
N PRO A 491 14.77 -13.73 37.70
CA PRO A 491 14.86 -12.36 37.15
C PRO A 491 15.39 -12.30 35.71
N GLU A 492 16.16 -13.30 35.29
CA GLU A 492 16.70 -13.46 33.93
C GLU A 492 15.65 -13.92 32.92
N THR A 493 14.44 -14.31 33.36
CA THR A 493 13.36 -14.75 32.46
C THR A 493 13.02 -13.68 31.43
N VAL A 494 12.86 -14.09 30.18
CA VAL A 494 12.59 -13.22 29.04
C VAL A 494 11.12 -13.26 28.64
N PHE A 495 10.48 -12.10 28.53
CA PHE A 495 9.15 -11.95 27.91
C PHE A 495 9.30 -11.27 26.56
N PHE A 496 8.92 -11.99 25.52
CA PHE A 496 9.02 -11.53 24.14
C PHE A 496 7.63 -11.36 23.52
N ASP A 497 7.34 -10.20 22.97
CA ASP A 497 6.09 -9.95 22.24
C ASP A 497 6.38 -9.71 20.76
N THR A 498 5.70 -10.42 19.86
CA THR A 498 5.81 -10.18 18.42
C THR A 498 4.93 -9.02 17.93
N VAL A 499 4.05 -8.51 18.78
CA VAL A 499 3.26 -7.29 18.53
C VAL A 499 4.17 -6.08 18.66
N TYR A 500 4.18 -5.20 17.65
CA TYR A 500 5.00 -3.98 17.63
C TYR A 500 4.19 -2.68 17.78
N ASN A 501 2.88 -2.73 17.69
CA ASN A 501 1.98 -1.61 17.93
C ASN A 501 0.88 -1.99 18.93
N PRO A 502 0.90 -1.48 20.17
CA PRO A 502 1.84 -0.49 20.72
C PRO A 502 3.26 -1.08 20.94
N ILE A 503 4.27 -0.19 21.10
CA ILE A 503 5.66 -0.61 21.41
C ILE A 503 5.69 -1.38 22.74
N GLU A 504 4.99 -0.87 23.75
CA GLU A 504 4.86 -1.50 25.06
C GLU A 504 3.46 -2.07 25.21
N THR A 505 3.33 -3.36 24.91
CA THR A 505 2.07 -4.09 25.09
C THR A 505 1.75 -4.28 26.58
N PRO A 506 0.48 -4.55 26.97
CA PRO A 506 0.14 -4.81 28.37
C PRO A 506 1.01 -5.90 29.01
N MET A 507 1.34 -6.94 28.26
CA MET A 507 2.20 -8.04 28.74
C MET A 507 3.64 -7.56 28.98
N LEU A 508 4.24 -6.79 28.06
CA LEU A 508 5.60 -6.25 28.24
C LEU A 508 5.67 -5.28 29.41
N LYS A 509 4.66 -4.44 29.60
CA LYS A 509 4.54 -3.55 30.74
C LYS A 509 4.51 -4.34 32.05
N ALA A 510 3.62 -5.34 32.16
CA ALA A 510 3.51 -6.19 33.33
C ALA A 510 4.81 -6.95 33.65
N ALA A 511 5.53 -7.40 32.62
CA ALA A 511 6.84 -8.07 32.79
C ALA A 511 7.93 -7.12 33.32
N LYS A 512 8.01 -5.91 32.78
CA LYS A 512 8.97 -4.86 33.23
C LYS A 512 8.72 -4.43 34.68
N GLU A 513 7.44 -4.24 35.07
CA GLU A 513 7.07 -3.88 36.43
C GLU A 513 7.51 -4.94 37.46
N ARG A 514 7.67 -6.20 37.02
CA ARG A 514 8.18 -7.32 37.84
C ARG A 514 9.68 -7.52 37.73
N GLY A 515 10.38 -6.67 36.96
CA GLY A 515 11.83 -6.72 36.80
C GLY A 515 12.34 -7.80 35.83
N TYR A 516 11.46 -8.38 35.00
CA TYR A 516 11.87 -9.36 33.97
C TYR A 516 12.44 -8.70 32.73
N ARG A 517 13.24 -9.43 31.97
CA ARG A 517 13.81 -8.98 30.71
C ARG A 517 12.74 -8.99 29.62
N THR A 518 12.77 -8.02 28.72
CA THR A 518 11.76 -7.91 27.65
C THR A 518 12.39 -7.73 26.28
N ILE A 519 11.75 -8.34 25.26
CA ILE A 519 12.01 -8.08 23.84
C ILE A 519 10.73 -7.56 23.24
N ASP A 520 10.75 -6.34 22.68
CA ASP A 520 9.57 -5.73 22.03
C ASP A 520 9.46 -6.14 20.55
N GLY A 521 8.24 -6.05 20.03
CA GLY A 521 7.94 -6.42 18.64
C GLY A 521 8.61 -5.52 17.61
N VAL A 522 9.00 -4.28 17.98
CA VAL A 522 9.76 -3.40 17.07
C VAL A 522 11.14 -4.00 16.78
N GLN A 523 11.80 -4.56 17.77
CA GLN A 523 13.09 -5.23 17.56
C GLN A 523 12.96 -6.40 16.57
N MET A 524 11.90 -7.21 16.71
CA MET A 524 11.63 -8.32 15.77
C MET A 524 11.30 -7.78 14.36
N PHE A 525 10.42 -6.78 14.27
CA PHE A 525 10.05 -6.17 13.00
C PHE A 525 11.27 -5.62 12.26
N VAL A 526 12.13 -4.90 12.96
CA VAL A 526 13.36 -4.33 12.39
C VAL A 526 14.30 -5.42 11.90
N LYS A 527 14.55 -6.45 12.71
CA LYS A 527 15.46 -7.55 12.34
C LYS A 527 14.98 -8.32 11.10
N GLN A 528 13.69 -8.65 11.02
CA GLN A 528 13.16 -9.33 9.86
C GLN A 528 13.19 -8.44 8.60
N ALA A 529 12.94 -7.12 8.76
CA ALA A 529 12.99 -6.17 7.65
C ALA A 529 14.43 -5.93 7.15
N GLU A 530 15.42 -5.86 8.05
CA GLU A 530 16.85 -5.81 7.70
C GLU A 530 17.26 -7.04 6.88
N ALA A 531 16.84 -8.24 7.31
CA ALA A 531 17.14 -9.48 6.60
C ALA A 531 16.50 -9.53 5.20
N GLN A 532 15.25 -9.05 5.05
CA GLN A 532 14.59 -8.94 3.75
C GLN A 532 15.29 -7.91 2.85
N PHE A 533 15.65 -6.76 3.41
CA PHE A 533 16.37 -5.71 2.68
C PHE A 533 17.70 -6.22 2.12
N GLU A 534 18.49 -6.91 2.93
CA GLU A 534 19.76 -7.50 2.51
C GLU A 534 19.58 -8.60 1.47
N LEU A 535 18.54 -9.44 1.62
CA LEU A 535 18.20 -10.48 0.64
C LEU A 535 17.91 -9.88 -0.75
N TRP A 536 17.16 -8.78 -0.83
CA TRP A 536 16.78 -8.16 -2.09
C TRP A 536 17.84 -7.28 -2.71
N THR A 537 18.60 -6.55 -1.89
CA THR A 537 19.57 -5.55 -2.37
C THR A 537 21.00 -6.08 -2.43
N GLN A 538 21.28 -7.19 -1.75
CA GLN A 538 22.64 -7.69 -1.50
C GLN A 538 23.53 -6.65 -0.76
N GLN A 539 22.90 -5.74 -0.02
CA GLN A 539 23.55 -4.71 0.78
C GLN A 539 22.92 -4.68 2.16
N SER A 540 23.74 -4.45 3.18
CA SER A 540 23.23 -4.34 4.54
C SER A 540 22.30 -3.12 4.69
N ALA A 541 21.24 -3.29 5.48
CA ALA A 541 20.35 -2.19 5.81
C ALA A 541 21.13 -1.05 6.51
N PRO A 542 20.78 0.22 6.28
CA PRO A 542 21.43 1.35 6.94
C PRO A 542 21.33 1.24 8.46
N PRO A 543 22.45 1.25 9.21
CA PRO A 543 22.45 0.97 10.64
C PRO A 543 21.53 1.88 11.43
N GLY A 544 20.61 1.29 12.22
CA GLY A 544 19.69 1.99 13.11
C GLY A 544 18.56 2.77 12.43
N LEU A 545 18.56 2.90 11.11
CA LEU A 545 17.54 3.67 10.37
C LEU A 545 16.13 3.11 10.58
N PHE A 546 15.96 1.81 10.42
CA PHE A 546 14.65 1.16 10.50
C PHE A 546 14.05 1.28 11.90
N ASP A 547 14.84 1.02 12.93
CA ASP A 547 14.40 1.18 14.33
C ASP A 547 13.97 2.62 14.63
N GLN A 548 14.79 3.60 14.24
CA GLN A 548 14.49 5.01 14.42
C GLN A 548 13.17 5.43 13.76
N LEU A 549 12.95 5.01 12.51
CA LEU A 549 11.74 5.36 11.75
C LEU A 549 10.49 4.76 12.37
N VAL A 550 10.53 3.47 12.72
CA VAL A 550 9.38 2.77 13.32
C VAL A 550 9.01 3.39 14.66
N ARG A 551 9.99 3.57 15.56
CA ARG A 551 9.72 4.16 16.88
C ARG A 551 9.23 5.60 16.78
N LYS A 552 9.77 6.41 15.87
CA LYS A 552 9.31 7.77 15.63
C LYS A 552 7.86 7.80 15.14
N LYS A 553 7.50 6.93 14.21
CA LYS A 553 6.12 6.84 13.66
C LYS A 553 5.14 6.42 14.75
N LEU A 554 5.44 5.34 15.49
CA LEU A 554 4.59 4.85 16.56
C LEU A 554 4.42 5.87 17.71
N ALA A 555 5.48 6.63 18.04
CA ALA A 555 5.39 7.69 19.04
C ALA A 555 4.48 8.85 18.59
N SER A 556 4.43 9.16 17.28
CA SER A 556 3.55 10.21 16.75
C SER A 556 2.09 9.81 16.66
N GLU A 557 1.78 8.51 16.70
CA GLU A 557 0.41 7.96 16.64
C GLU A 557 -0.21 7.74 18.04
N GLN A 558 0.59 7.83 19.11
CA GLN A 558 0.05 7.78 20.46
C GLN A 558 -0.74 9.07 20.74
N PRO A 559 -1.98 9.00 21.26
CA PRO A 559 -2.70 10.19 21.70
C PRO A 559 -1.83 10.94 22.71
N SER A 560 -1.60 12.23 22.48
CA SER A 560 -0.97 13.09 23.48
C SER A 560 -1.81 13.01 24.76
N ASP A 561 -1.19 12.65 25.84
CA ASP A 561 -1.77 12.63 27.21
C ASP A 561 -2.05 14.08 27.68
N SER A 562 -2.87 14.82 26.90
CA SER A 562 -3.40 16.11 27.33
C SER A 562 -4.60 15.81 28.23
N GLY A 563 -4.32 15.79 29.51
CA GLY A 563 -5.30 15.63 30.57
C GLY A 563 -6.50 16.55 30.38
N PRO A 564 -7.65 16.20 30.97
CA PRO A 564 -8.88 16.95 30.81
C PRO A 564 -8.69 18.38 31.29
N THR A 565 -8.73 19.35 30.40
CA THR A 565 -8.88 20.77 30.73
C THR A 565 -10.20 20.89 31.48
N LYS A 566 -10.12 21.03 32.79
CA LYS A 566 -11.25 21.43 33.63
C LYS A 566 -11.73 22.80 33.15
N HIS A 567 -12.80 22.83 32.39
CA HIS A 567 -13.59 24.05 32.29
C HIS A 567 -14.46 24.17 33.57
N GLN A 568 -14.10 25.15 34.38
CA GLN A 568 -14.99 25.76 35.38
C GLN A 568 -16.00 26.66 34.67
#